data_7475cf13a3249ee372c68f3d53ed0f34
#
_entry.id   7475cf13a3249ee372c68f3d53ed0f34
#
_cell.length_a   1.000
_cell.length_b   1.000
_cell.length_c   1.000
_cell.angle_alpha   90.00
_cell.angle_beta   90.00
_cell.angle_gamma   90.00
#
_symmetry.space_group_name_H-M   'P 1'
#
loop_
_entity.id
_entity.type
_entity.pdbx_description
1 polymer ?
#
loop_
_entity_poly.entity_id
_entity_poly.type
_entity_poly.pdbx_seq_one_letter_code
_entity_poly.pdbx_strand_id
1 'polypeptide(L)'
;MARRPEWEVYKVRDKVFMLMTDVTGESIVILKADPEDAKALRSAHDDITPGYRMNKKHWITLRPGGSIQKKRLVDDLVTESYLLVVENLPRARRPVDPATFGRGKG
;
A
#
# COMPACT_ATOMS: atom_id res chain seq x y z
N MET A 1 -20.79 -20.60 13.01
CA MET A 1 -20.57 -19.29 13.56
C MET A 1 -20.05 -18.35 12.50
N ALA A 2 -20.67 -17.22 12.34
CA ALA A 2 -20.24 -16.27 11.34
C ALA A 2 -18.92 -15.64 11.77
N ARG A 3 -17.99 -15.59 10.85
CA ARG A 3 -16.72 -14.99 11.16
C ARG A 3 -16.73 -13.56 10.72
N ARG A 4 -16.29 -12.68 11.57
CA ARG A 4 -16.20 -11.29 11.19
C ARG A 4 -15.03 -11.11 10.25
N PRO A 5 -15.18 -10.27 9.22
CA PRO A 5 -14.02 -9.90 8.42
C PRO A 5 -13.01 -9.20 9.31
N GLU A 6 -11.75 -9.50 9.11
CA GLU A 6 -10.71 -8.90 9.91
C GLU A 6 -9.90 -7.91 9.09
N TRP A 7 -9.49 -6.86 9.73
CA TRP A 7 -8.63 -5.88 9.11
C TRP A 7 -7.27 -5.93 9.80
N GLU A 8 -6.23 -6.14 9.03
CA GLU A 8 -4.87 -6.04 9.53
C GLU A 8 -4.36 -4.67 9.12
N VAL A 9 -3.96 -3.88 10.08
CA VAL A 9 -3.56 -2.50 9.84
C VAL A 9 -2.09 -2.36 10.18
N TYR A 10 -1.33 -1.86 9.24
CA TYR A 10 0.11 -1.67 9.41
C TYR A 10 0.41 -0.18 9.45
N LYS A 11 1.10 0.26 10.48
CA LYS A 11 1.34 1.67 10.72
C LYS A 11 2.82 1.95 10.94
N VAL A 12 3.22 3.18 10.64
CA VAL A 12 4.50 3.70 11.06
C VAL A 12 4.21 4.99 11.81
N ARG A 13 4.62 5.05 13.07
CA ARG A 13 4.38 6.22 13.95
C ARG A 13 2.90 6.62 13.92
N ASP A 14 2.02 5.64 14.09
CA ASP A 14 0.56 5.83 14.13
C ASP A 14 -0.08 6.24 12.81
N LYS A 15 0.67 6.22 11.72
CA LYS A 15 0.10 6.51 10.40
C LYS A 15 0.01 5.22 9.60
N VAL A 16 -1.16 4.96 9.05
CA VAL A 16 -1.41 3.74 8.29
C VAL A 16 -0.71 3.81 6.94
N PHE A 17 0.01 2.75 6.56
CA PHE A 17 0.57 2.64 5.22
C PHE A 17 0.10 1.38 4.49
N MET A 18 -0.48 0.42 5.18
CA MET A 18 -0.98 -0.78 4.54
C MET A 18 -2.15 -1.34 5.34
N LEU A 19 -3.13 -1.86 4.61
CA LEU A 19 -4.26 -2.55 5.21
C LEU A 19 -4.43 -3.86 4.45
N MET A 20 -4.77 -4.91 5.16
CA MET A 20 -5.10 -6.20 4.54
C MET A 20 -6.43 -6.66 5.11
N THR A 21 -7.30 -7.14 4.26
CA THR A 21 -8.61 -7.60 4.72
C THR A 21 -9.21 -8.58 3.73
N ASP A 22 -10.17 -9.36 4.17
CA ASP A 22 -10.95 -10.23 3.31
C ASP A 22 -12.43 -9.84 3.33
N VAL A 23 -12.72 -8.61 3.70
CA VAL A 23 -14.10 -8.14 3.86
C VAL A 23 -14.91 -8.23 2.55
N THR A 24 -14.24 -8.21 1.41
CA THR A 24 -14.91 -8.31 0.11
C THR A 24 -15.14 -9.75 -0.33
N GLY A 25 -14.75 -10.72 0.47
CA GLY A 25 -14.79 -12.12 0.09
C GLY A 25 -13.50 -12.62 -0.55
N GLU A 26 -12.55 -11.70 -0.79
CA GLU A 26 -11.24 -12.02 -1.33
C GLU A 26 -10.22 -11.35 -0.46
N SER A 27 -9.03 -11.91 -0.36
CA SER A 27 -7.95 -11.26 0.35
C SER A 27 -7.42 -10.11 -0.49
N ILE A 28 -7.50 -8.90 0.03
CA ILE A 28 -7.00 -7.72 -0.68
C ILE A 28 -5.98 -7.00 0.18
N VAL A 29 -5.11 -6.24 -0.49
CA VAL A 29 -4.11 -5.42 0.16
C VAL A 29 -4.33 -3.99 -0.31
N ILE A 30 -4.41 -3.06 0.62
CA ILE A 30 -4.65 -1.64 0.31
C ILE A 30 -3.39 -0.87 0.68
N LEU A 31 -2.85 -0.14 -0.29
CA LEU A 31 -1.59 0.59 -0.13
C LEU A 31 -1.74 2.04 -0.55
N LYS A 32 -0.97 2.90 0.08
CA LYS A 32 -0.94 4.30 -0.31
C LYS A 32 -0.05 4.45 -1.54
N ALA A 33 -0.43 5.33 -2.44
CA ALA A 33 0.35 5.60 -3.65
C ALA A 33 0.20 7.06 -4.05
N ASP A 34 1.22 7.59 -4.70
CA ASP A 34 1.13 8.92 -5.29
C ASP A 34 0.01 8.89 -6.35
N PRO A 35 -0.81 9.96 -6.46
CA PRO A 35 -1.94 9.92 -7.41
C PRO A 35 -1.57 9.60 -8.84
N GLU A 36 -0.43 10.09 -9.34
CA GLU A 36 0.01 9.80 -10.69
C GLU A 36 0.41 8.33 -10.82
N ASP A 37 1.11 7.81 -9.82
CA ASP A 37 1.51 6.41 -9.82
C ASP A 37 0.29 5.51 -9.69
N ALA A 38 -0.67 5.89 -8.86
CA ALA A 38 -1.90 5.12 -8.69
C ALA A 38 -2.64 4.99 -10.01
N LYS A 39 -2.72 6.10 -10.75
CA LYS A 39 -3.40 6.09 -12.04
C LYS A 39 -2.67 5.19 -13.02
N ALA A 40 -1.35 5.27 -13.07
CA ALA A 40 -0.56 4.45 -13.98
C ALA A 40 -0.68 2.96 -13.62
N LEU A 41 -0.66 2.63 -12.35
CA LEU A 41 -0.77 1.25 -11.91
C LEU A 41 -2.15 0.67 -12.26
N ARG A 42 -3.21 1.44 -12.06
CA ARG A 42 -4.55 0.97 -12.40
C ARG A 42 -4.70 0.76 -13.91
N SER A 43 -4.03 1.58 -14.71
CA SER A 43 -4.06 1.42 -16.15
C SER A 43 -3.26 0.22 -16.62
N ALA A 44 -2.18 -0.10 -15.94
CA ALA A 44 -1.28 -1.17 -16.34
C ALA A 44 -1.71 -2.55 -15.82
N HIS A 45 -2.49 -2.60 -14.75
CA HIS A 45 -2.83 -3.86 -14.11
C HIS A 45 -4.32 -3.92 -13.79
N ASP A 46 -5.01 -4.89 -14.36
CA ASP A 46 -6.47 -5.02 -14.16
C ASP A 46 -6.82 -5.35 -12.71
N ASP A 47 -5.92 -6.00 -11.98
CA ASP A 47 -6.17 -6.40 -10.61
C ASP A 47 -5.74 -5.33 -9.60
N ILE A 48 -5.33 -4.16 -10.07
CA ILE A 48 -5.10 -3.01 -9.20
C ILE A 48 -6.24 -2.03 -9.42
N THR A 49 -6.99 -1.74 -8.35
CA THR A 49 -8.19 -0.92 -8.41
C THR A 49 -8.08 0.23 -7.43
N PRO A 50 -9.00 1.21 -7.46
CA PRO A 50 -8.95 2.30 -6.48
C PRO A 50 -9.10 1.76 -5.06
N GLY A 51 -8.57 2.52 -4.11
CA GLY A 51 -8.56 2.09 -2.71
C GLY A 51 -9.94 1.80 -2.17
N TYR A 52 -10.13 0.61 -1.62
CA TYR A 52 -11.39 0.19 -1.07
C TYR A 52 -11.64 0.95 0.24
N ARG A 53 -12.73 1.70 0.29
CA ARG A 53 -13.10 2.51 1.45
C ARG A 53 -12.08 3.55 1.85
N MET A 54 -11.16 3.88 0.95
CA MET A 54 -10.12 4.89 1.20
C MET A 54 -10.21 5.96 0.12
N ASN A 55 -9.44 7.03 0.28
CA ASN A 55 -9.37 8.06 -0.73
C ASN A 55 -8.82 7.47 -2.03
N LYS A 56 -9.61 7.51 -3.09
CA LYS A 56 -9.28 6.81 -4.32
C LYS A 56 -8.12 7.42 -5.10
N LYS A 57 -7.74 8.65 -4.78
CA LYS A 57 -6.61 9.28 -5.45
C LYS A 57 -5.29 8.87 -4.81
N HIS A 58 -5.31 8.55 -3.52
CA HIS A 58 -4.08 8.28 -2.77
C HIS A 58 -3.92 6.83 -2.34
N TRP A 59 -4.88 5.98 -2.64
CA TRP A 59 -4.84 4.59 -2.22
C TRP A 59 -5.21 3.66 -3.36
N ILE A 60 -4.55 2.51 -3.40
CA ILE A 60 -4.84 1.47 -4.39
C ILE A 60 -5.16 0.18 -3.67
N THR A 61 -5.93 -0.68 -4.32
CA THR A 61 -6.26 -2.00 -3.81
C THR A 61 -5.66 -3.04 -4.75
N LEU A 62 -4.88 -3.96 -4.16
CA LEU A 62 -4.33 -5.09 -4.90
C LEU A 62 -5.28 -6.27 -4.69
N ARG A 63 -5.93 -6.69 -5.76
CA ARG A 63 -6.86 -7.82 -5.70
C ARG A 63 -6.14 -9.11 -6.08
N PRO A 64 -6.66 -10.27 -5.70
CA PRO A 64 -6.05 -11.52 -6.12
C PRO A 64 -5.97 -11.58 -7.64
N GLY A 65 -4.80 -11.92 -8.17
CA GLY A 65 -4.58 -11.98 -9.59
C GLY A 65 -3.10 -12.05 -9.88
N GLY A 66 -2.75 -11.84 -11.14
CA GLY A 66 -1.37 -11.95 -11.57
C GLY A 66 -0.42 -10.98 -10.89
N SER A 67 -0.89 -9.76 -10.63
CA SER A 67 -0.02 -8.74 -10.03
C SER A 67 0.35 -9.07 -8.59
N ILE A 68 -0.61 -9.58 -7.81
CA ILE A 68 -0.32 -9.87 -6.41
C ILE A 68 0.60 -11.07 -6.28
N GLN A 69 0.71 -11.90 -7.31
CA GLN A 69 1.60 -13.03 -7.30
C GLN A 69 3.02 -12.63 -7.69
N LYS A 70 3.20 -11.42 -8.19
CA LYS A 70 4.52 -10.92 -8.52
C LYS A 70 5.10 -10.31 -7.26
N LYS A 71 5.79 -11.13 -6.50
CA LYS A 71 6.30 -10.73 -5.20
C LYS A 71 7.10 -9.45 -5.25
N ARG A 72 7.94 -9.29 -6.26
CA ARG A 72 8.79 -8.10 -6.37
C ARG A 72 7.94 -6.85 -6.56
N LEU A 73 6.89 -6.93 -7.37
CA LEU A 73 5.99 -5.80 -7.57
C LEU A 73 5.31 -5.43 -6.26
N VAL A 74 4.80 -6.42 -5.54
CA VAL A 74 4.11 -6.17 -4.27
C VAL A 74 5.09 -5.57 -3.26
N ASP A 75 6.31 -6.11 -3.17
CA ASP A 75 7.30 -5.60 -2.24
C ASP A 75 7.65 -4.15 -2.55
N ASP A 76 7.80 -3.81 -3.84
CA ASP A 76 8.11 -2.45 -4.24
C ASP A 76 6.97 -1.50 -3.89
N LEU A 77 5.73 -1.93 -4.11
CA LEU A 77 4.56 -1.11 -3.80
C LEU A 77 4.40 -0.90 -2.30
N VAL A 78 4.68 -1.92 -1.50
CA VAL A 78 4.64 -1.80 -0.06
C VAL A 78 5.70 -0.82 0.42
N THR A 79 6.91 -0.92 -0.13
CA THR A 79 7.99 0.00 0.21
C THR A 79 7.63 1.43 -0.15
N GLU A 80 7.07 1.65 -1.35
CA GLU A 80 6.68 3.00 -1.76
C GLU A 80 5.60 3.57 -0.85
N SER A 81 4.64 2.74 -0.45
CA SER A 81 3.58 3.18 0.44
C SER A 81 4.16 3.60 1.79
N TYR A 82 5.07 2.80 2.33
CA TYR A 82 5.74 3.08 3.58
C TYR A 82 6.47 4.43 3.50
N LEU A 83 7.24 4.62 2.43
CA LEU A 83 8.02 5.84 2.26
C LEU A 83 7.16 7.08 2.09
N LEU A 84 6.02 6.97 1.41
CA LEU A 84 5.11 8.10 1.27
C LEU A 84 4.59 8.54 2.63
N VAL A 85 4.29 7.60 3.50
CA VAL A 85 3.81 7.94 4.85
C VAL A 85 4.95 8.55 5.67
N VAL A 86 6.15 7.99 5.57
CA VAL A 86 7.31 8.50 6.32
C VAL A 86 7.63 9.93 5.89
N GLU A 87 7.52 10.23 4.59
CA GLU A 87 7.78 11.59 4.11
C GLU A 87 6.85 12.62 4.74
N ASN A 88 5.66 12.21 5.14
CA ASN A 88 4.70 13.12 5.75
C ASN A 88 4.89 13.25 7.25
N LEU A 89 5.84 12.54 7.84
CA LEU A 89 6.13 12.68 9.25
C LEU A 89 7.15 13.80 9.48
N PRO A 90 7.11 14.47 10.64
CA PRO A 90 8.17 15.39 10.99
C PRO A 90 9.52 14.67 10.97
N ARG A 91 10.57 15.35 10.55
CA ARG A 91 11.88 14.72 10.45
C ARG A 91 12.30 13.98 11.70
N ALA A 92 12.05 14.54 12.85
CA ALA A 92 12.44 13.91 14.11
C ALA A 92 11.71 12.60 14.38
N ARG A 93 10.59 12.37 13.71
CA ARG A 93 9.81 11.16 13.92
C ARG A 93 9.99 10.12 12.83
N ARG A 94 10.78 10.41 11.82
CA ARG A 94 10.98 9.46 10.72
C ARG A 94 11.90 8.33 11.17
N PRO A 95 11.46 7.07 11.08
CA PRO A 95 12.33 5.95 11.45
C PRO A 95 13.43 5.71 10.42
N VAL A 96 13.24 6.18 9.20
CA VAL A 96 14.23 6.04 8.13
C VAL A 96 14.25 7.34 7.34
N ASP A 97 15.30 7.54 6.55
CA ASP A 97 15.39 8.66 5.64
C ASP A 97 14.77 8.21 4.31
N PRO A 98 13.60 8.75 3.91
CA PRO A 98 12.97 8.30 2.67
C PRO A 98 13.81 8.55 1.43
N ALA A 99 14.75 9.50 1.48
CA ALA A 99 15.58 9.77 0.33
C ALA A 99 16.58 8.65 0.05
N THR A 100 16.98 7.90 1.08
CA THR A 100 17.99 6.86 0.92
C THR A 100 17.47 5.46 1.18
N PHE A 101 16.35 5.32 1.86
CA PHE A 101 15.84 4.00 2.22
C PHE A 101 15.47 3.21 0.97
N GLY A 102 15.94 1.97 0.90
CA GLY A 102 15.66 1.14 -0.25
C GLY A 102 16.53 1.41 -1.45
N ARG A 103 17.35 2.45 -1.37
CA ARG A 103 18.23 2.79 -2.47
C ARG A 103 19.65 2.77 -2.02
N GLY A 104 19.88 2.41 -0.87
CA GLY A 104 21.19 2.51 -0.29
C GLY A 104 22.24 1.69 -0.90
N LYS A 105 21.83 0.81 -1.75
CA LYS A 105 22.73 0.06 -2.27
C LYS A 105 23.29 0.71 -3.24
N GLY A 106 22.90 1.63 -3.44
CA GLY A 106 23.50 2.40 -4.48
C GLY A 106 24.36 1.57 -5.09
#